data_7dfa908c09e5e6d90486fa4b7b74667d
#
_entry.id   7dfa908c09e5e6d90486fa4b7b74667d
#
_cell.length_a   1.000
_cell.length_b   1.000
_cell.length_c   1.000
_cell.angle_alpha   90.00
_cell.angle_beta   90.00
_cell.angle_gamma   90.00
#
_symmetry.space_group_name_H-M   'P 1'
#
loop_
_entity.id
_entity.type
_entity.pdbx_description
1 polymer ?
#
loop_
_entity_poly.entity_id
_entity_poly.type
_entity_poly.pdbx_seq_one_letter_code
_entity_poly.pdbx_strand_id
1 'polypeptide(L)'
;MFYLVGLPDSTVKESHQRIISALQVNGYRMPTSNIVINMAPADIRKEGSAYDLPLAIGMLAASETIQSNELSHYLLMGELSLDGSLQPIKGSLPIAIKARELGFEGMIVPRQNAREAAVVNNLK
;
A
#
# COMPACT_ATOMS: atom_id res chain seq x y z
N MET A 1 3.36 -4.98 -18.70
CA MET A 1 4.67 -4.84 -18.04
C MET A 1 4.55 -3.93 -16.83
N PHE A 2 5.28 -4.22 -15.78
CA PHE A 2 5.16 -3.54 -14.49
C PHE A 2 6.52 -2.92 -14.11
N TYR A 3 6.54 -1.60 -13.93
CA TYR A 3 7.77 -0.87 -13.63
C TYR A 3 7.64 -0.10 -12.33
N LEU A 4 8.65 -0.20 -11.46
CA LEU A 4 8.77 0.58 -10.24
C LEU A 4 9.95 1.55 -10.36
N VAL A 5 9.69 2.82 -10.09
CA VAL A 5 10.68 3.90 -10.17
C VAL A 5 10.73 4.62 -8.82
N GLY A 6 11.89 5.08 -8.40
CA GLY A 6 12.05 5.84 -7.17
C GLY A 6 12.83 5.10 -6.08
N LEU A 7 13.94 4.47 -6.44
CA LEU A 7 14.84 3.75 -5.54
C LEU A 7 14.16 2.67 -4.69
N PRO A 8 13.41 1.72 -5.31
CA PRO A 8 12.88 0.59 -4.54
C PRO A 8 13.99 -0.40 -4.24
N ASP A 9 14.01 -0.98 -3.03
CA ASP A 9 14.90 -2.09 -2.72
C ASP A 9 14.38 -3.40 -3.30
N SER A 10 15.10 -4.51 -3.08
CA SER A 10 14.68 -5.81 -3.61
C SER A 10 13.33 -6.27 -3.05
N THR A 11 13.05 -6.00 -1.78
CA THR A 11 11.78 -6.36 -1.14
C THR A 11 10.63 -5.59 -1.77
N VAL A 12 10.82 -4.30 -2.05
CA VAL A 12 9.80 -3.50 -2.73
C VAL A 12 9.60 -3.98 -4.16
N LYS A 13 10.67 -4.32 -4.87
CA LYS A 13 10.56 -4.87 -6.23
C LYS A 13 9.80 -6.19 -6.28
N GLU A 14 9.91 -7.00 -5.23
CA GLU A 14 9.17 -8.26 -5.11
C GLU A 14 7.65 -8.04 -4.94
N SER A 15 7.22 -6.82 -4.60
CA SER A 15 5.79 -6.48 -4.49
C SER A 15 5.01 -6.90 -5.72
N HIS A 16 5.61 -6.80 -6.89
CA HIS A 16 5.01 -7.21 -8.16
C HIS A 16 4.45 -8.64 -8.07
N GLN A 17 5.24 -9.58 -7.57
CA GLN A 17 4.83 -10.98 -7.46
C GLN A 17 3.72 -11.15 -6.42
N ARG A 18 3.85 -10.51 -5.26
CA ARG A 18 2.84 -10.61 -4.22
C ARG A 18 1.51 -10.01 -4.66
N ILE A 19 1.56 -8.85 -5.33
CA ILE A 19 0.36 -8.17 -5.81
C ILE A 19 -0.36 -9.00 -6.87
N ILE A 20 0.36 -9.49 -7.88
CA ILE A 20 -0.24 -10.31 -8.94
C ILE A 20 -0.93 -11.53 -8.34
N SER A 21 -0.25 -12.26 -7.47
CA SER A 21 -0.81 -13.46 -6.85
C SER A 21 -2.05 -13.13 -6.01
N ALA A 22 -1.95 -12.10 -5.16
CA ALA A 22 -3.05 -11.70 -4.28
C ALA A 22 -4.28 -11.28 -5.08
N LEU A 23 -4.12 -10.51 -6.13
CA LEU A 23 -5.25 -10.05 -6.96
C LEU A 23 -5.88 -11.20 -7.71
N GLN A 24 -5.09 -12.11 -8.28
CA GLN A 24 -5.62 -13.25 -9.03
C GLN A 24 -6.39 -14.22 -8.13
N VAL A 25 -5.88 -14.53 -6.96
CA VAL A 25 -6.56 -15.39 -5.99
C VAL A 25 -7.90 -14.82 -5.57
N ASN A 26 -8.01 -13.50 -5.49
CA ASN A 26 -9.24 -12.82 -5.07
C ASN A 26 -10.14 -12.42 -6.25
N GLY A 27 -9.88 -12.94 -7.45
CA GLY A 27 -10.77 -12.77 -8.60
C GLY A 27 -10.58 -11.48 -9.39
N TYR A 28 -9.57 -10.70 -9.10
CA TYR A 28 -9.25 -9.50 -9.88
C TYR A 28 -8.37 -9.86 -11.07
N ARG A 29 -8.55 -9.13 -12.16
CA ARG A 29 -7.69 -9.25 -13.33
C ARG A 29 -6.58 -8.21 -13.29
N MET A 30 -5.37 -8.63 -13.65
CA MET A 30 -4.29 -7.68 -13.85
C MET A 30 -4.56 -6.87 -15.11
N PRO A 31 -4.31 -5.54 -15.08
CA PRO A 31 -4.43 -4.73 -16.29
C PRO A 31 -3.49 -5.23 -17.38
N THR A 32 -3.98 -5.22 -18.63
CA THR A 32 -3.18 -5.63 -19.80
C THR A 32 -2.23 -4.54 -20.27
N SER A 33 -2.47 -3.30 -19.84
CA SER A 33 -1.62 -2.16 -20.17
C SER A 33 -0.32 -2.19 -19.39
N ASN A 34 0.67 -1.45 -19.87
CA ASN A 34 1.90 -1.22 -19.11
C ASN A 34 1.58 -0.39 -17.86
N ILE A 35 2.18 -0.77 -16.74
CA ILE A 35 2.00 -0.10 -15.46
C ILE A 35 3.34 0.49 -15.04
N VAL A 36 3.36 1.80 -14.79
CA VAL A 36 4.52 2.49 -14.24
C VAL A 36 4.11 3.13 -12.92
N ILE A 37 4.84 2.80 -11.86
CA ILE A 37 4.60 3.36 -10.54
C ILE A 37 5.82 4.19 -10.15
N ASN A 38 5.59 5.47 -9.91
CA ASN A 38 6.64 6.36 -9.43
C ASN A 38 6.52 6.52 -7.91
N MET A 39 7.51 5.99 -7.20
CA MET A 39 7.59 6.08 -5.74
C MET A 39 8.41 7.32 -5.36
N ALA A 40 7.80 8.48 -5.49
CA ALA A 40 8.44 9.74 -5.17
C ALA A 40 8.67 9.91 -3.67
N PRO A 41 9.68 10.67 -3.25
CA PRO A 41 10.71 11.29 -4.09
C PRO A 41 11.79 10.29 -4.51
N ALA A 42 12.44 10.57 -5.65
CA ALA A 42 13.40 9.65 -6.26
C ALA A 42 14.73 9.55 -5.51
N ASP A 43 15.03 10.50 -4.63
CA ASP A 43 16.27 10.53 -3.86
C ASP A 43 16.15 9.82 -2.49
N ILE A 44 14.97 9.30 -2.17
CA ILE A 44 14.73 8.56 -0.93
C ILE A 44 14.54 7.08 -1.27
N ARG A 45 15.40 6.22 -0.70
CA ARG A 45 15.30 4.78 -0.90
C ARG A 45 14.06 4.23 -0.16
N LYS A 46 13.31 3.36 -0.84
CA LYS A 46 12.15 2.67 -0.27
C LYS A 46 12.53 1.25 0.07
N GLU A 47 12.18 0.82 1.29
CA GLU A 47 12.55 -0.48 1.83
C GLU A 47 11.33 -1.18 2.43
N GLY A 48 11.40 -2.50 2.45
CA GLY A 48 10.41 -3.33 3.13
C GLY A 48 9.20 -3.63 2.28
N SER A 49 8.29 -4.39 2.87
CA SER A 49 7.11 -4.94 2.18
C SER A 49 5.81 -4.17 2.44
N ALA A 50 5.86 -3.14 3.29
CA ALA A 50 4.67 -2.39 3.69
C ALA A 50 4.02 -1.61 2.54
N TYR A 51 4.71 -1.44 1.43
CA TYR A 51 4.19 -0.75 0.25
C TYR A 51 3.25 -1.61 -0.60
N ASP A 52 3.13 -2.92 -0.32
CA ASP A 52 2.32 -3.82 -1.14
C ASP A 52 0.87 -3.35 -1.26
N LEU A 53 0.23 -3.04 -0.14
CA LEU A 53 -1.18 -2.64 -0.14
C LEU A 53 -1.42 -1.34 -0.91
N PRO A 54 -0.69 -0.24 -0.66
CA PRO A 54 -0.92 0.97 -1.44
C PRO A 54 -0.63 0.79 -2.93
N LEU A 55 0.36 -0.01 -3.31
CA LEU A 55 0.62 -0.30 -4.72
C LEU A 55 -0.54 -1.05 -5.37
N ALA A 56 -1.06 -2.09 -4.70
CA ALA A 56 -2.18 -2.88 -5.21
C ALA A 56 -3.45 -2.03 -5.35
N ILE A 57 -3.79 -1.26 -4.34
CA ILE A 57 -4.98 -0.40 -4.35
C ILE A 57 -4.83 0.70 -5.40
N GLY A 58 -3.64 1.29 -5.52
CA GLY A 58 -3.36 2.29 -6.55
C GLY A 58 -3.54 1.75 -7.96
N MET A 59 -3.10 0.52 -8.22
CA MET A 59 -3.29 -0.14 -9.50
C MET A 59 -4.77 -0.38 -9.80
N LEU A 60 -5.54 -0.87 -8.83
CA LEU A 60 -6.97 -1.10 -8.99
C LEU A 60 -7.72 0.20 -9.23
N ALA A 61 -7.35 1.27 -8.54
CA ALA A 61 -7.95 2.58 -8.73
C ALA A 61 -7.60 3.17 -10.10
N ALA A 62 -6.34 3.08 -10.51
CA ALA A 62 -5.89 3.63 -11.80
C ALA A 62 -6.52 2.90 -12.99
N SER A 63 -6.76 1.59 -12.86
CA SER A 63 -7.42 0.80 -13.90
C SER A 63 -8.96 0.86 -13.82
N GLU A 64 -9.49 1.68 -12.91
CA GLU A 64 -10.93 1.86 -12.69
C GLU A 64 -11.65 0.59 -12.24
N THR A 65 -10.92 -0.42 -11.76
CA THR A 65 -11.49 -1.63 -11.17
C THR A 65 -12.21 -1.31 -9.88
N ILE A 66 -11.68 -0.38 -9.10
CA ILE A 66 -12.32 0.19 -7.92
C ILE A 66 -12.44 1.70 -8.11
N GLN A 67 -13.47 2.28 -7.50
CA GLN A 67 -13.72 3.72 -7.57
C GLN A 67 -13.98 4.25 -6.16
N SER A 68 -13.25 5.29 -5.77
CA SER A 68 -13.49 5.97 -4.51
C SER A 68 -12.88 7.37 -4.57
N ASN A 69 -13.63 8.36 -4.13
CA ASN A 69 -13.17 9.74 -4.03
C ASN A 69 -12.40 9.98 -2.74
N GLU A 70 -12.33 8.99 -1.86
CA GLU A 70 -11.76 9.14 -0.52
C GLU A 70 -10.38 8.54 -0.36
N LEU A 71 -9.84 7.83 -1.36
CA LEU A 71 -8.54 7.16 -1.25
C LEU A 71 -7.41 8.11 -0.85
N SER A 72 -7.42 9.34 -1.36
CA SER A 72 -6.40 10.33 -1.03
C SER A 72 -6.46 10.83 0.41
N HIS A 73 -7.57 10.56 1.12
CA HIS A 73 -7.75 10.98 2.51
C HIS A 73 -7.21 9.96 3.51
N TYR A 74 -6.80 8.79 3.05
CA TYR A 74 -6.34 7.70 3.91
C TYR A 74 -4.92 7.29 3.55
N LEU A 75 -4.12 7.03 4.58
CA LEU A 75 -2.80 6.43 4.40
C LEU A 75 -2.96 4.90 4.42
N LEU A 76 -2.39 4.24 3.43
CA LEU A 76 -2.49 2.79 3.30
C LEU A 76 -1.11 2.17 3.48
N MET A 77 -1.00 1.15 4.34
CA MET A 77 0.23 0.39 4.54
C MET A 77 -0.13 -1.07 4.82
N GLY A 78 0.63 -1.99 4.27
CA GLY A 78 0.45 -3.41 4.55
C GLY A 78 1.27 -4.28 3.61
N GLU A 79 1.72 -5.43 4.13
CA GLU A 79 2.34 -6.47 3.31
C GLU A 79 1.26 -7.45 2.84
N LEU A 80 1.30 -7.86 1.58
CA LEU A 80 0.39 -8.86 1.04
C LEU A 80 1.05 -10.24 1.05
N SER A 81 0.32 -11.24 1.54
CA SER A 81 0.63 -12.64 1.28
C SER A 81 0.16 -13.00 -0.13
N LEU A 82 0.62 -14.12 -0.65
CA LEU A 82 0.28 -14.56 -2.01
C LEU A 82 -1.21 -14.82 -2.19
N ASP A 83 -1.93 -15.12 -1.11
CA ASP A 83 -3.39 -15.33 -1.13
C ASP A 83 -4.20 -14.05 -0.94
N GLY A 84 -3.53 -12.90 -0.76
CA GLY A 84 -4.18 -11.62 -0.55
C GLY A 84 -4.43 -11.24 0.89
N SER A 85 -4.08 -12.11 1.86
CA SER A 85 -4.19 -11.72 3.26
C SER A 85 -3.11 -10.70 3.62
N LEU A 86 -3.43 -9.83 4.58
CA LEU A 86 -2.49 -8.79 5.01
C LEU A 86 -1.65 -9.28 6.18
N GLN A 87 -0.35 -9.05 6.09
CA GLN A 87 0.61 -9.33 7.16
C GLN A 87 0.91 -8.05 7.92
N PRO A 88 1.21 -8.14 9.23
CA PRO A 88 1.50 -6.96 10.03
C PRO A 88 2.75 -6.23 9.56
N ILE A 89 2.76 -4.93 9.76
CA ILE A 89 3.90 -4.06 9.45
C ILE A 89 4.58 -3.60 10.73
N LYS A 90 5.82 -3.14 10.60
CA LYS A 90 6.56 -2.52 11.69
C LYS A 90 6.35 -1.02 11.66
N GLY A 91 6.32 -0.40 12.84
CA GLY A 91 6.28 1.04 12.97
C GLY A 91 4.94 1.67 12.67
N SER A 92 3.81 0.96 12.88
CA SER A 92 2.49 1.52 12.61
C SER A 92 2.17 2.72 13.50
N LEU A 93 2.64 2.76 14.74
CA LEU A 93 2.39 3.89 15.63
C LEU A 93 3.08 5.18 15.16
N PRO A 94 4.40 5.19 14.86
CA PRO A 94 5.02 6.38 14.28
C PRO A 94 4.39 6.82 12.98
N ILE A 95 3.98 5.87 12.14
CA ILE A 95 3.29 6.17 10.87
C ILE A 95 1.95 6.83 11.14
N ALA A 96 1.18 6.32 12.12
CA ALA A 96 -0.11 6.89 12.48
C ALA A 96 0.02 8.32 13.00
N ILE A 97 1.03 8.59 13.83
CA ILE A 97 1.32 9.94 14.32
C ILE A 97 1.61 10.88 13.15
N LYS A 98 2.43 10.44 12.20
CA LYS A 98 2.78 11.23 11.03
C LYS A 98 1.56 11.46 10.12
N ALA A 99 0.72 10.44 9.96
CA ALA A 99 -0.50 10.56 9.16
C ALA A 99 -1.43 11.63 9.72
N ARG A 100 -1.59 11.66 11.05
CA ARG A 100 -2.37 12.71 11.71
C ARG A 100 -1.77 14.10 11.48
N GLU A 101 -0.46 14.23 11.64
CA GLU A 101 0.24 15.50 11.42
C GLU A 101 0.06 16.02 10.00
N LEU A 102 0.03 15.11 9.01
CA LEU A 102 -0.13 15.46 7.60
C LEU A 102 -1.59 15.68 7.20
N GLY A 103 -2.53 15.50 8.12
CA GLY A 103 -3.94 15.81 7.87
C GLY A 103 -4.75 14.68 7.24
N PHE A 104 -4.26 13.45 7.23
CA PHE A 104 -5.07 12.31 6.76
C PHE A 104 -6.25 12.06 7.69
N GLU A 105 -7.38 11.67 7.13
CA GLU A 105 -8.56 11.31 7.91
C GLU A 105 -8.36 10.01 8.70
N GLY A 106 -7.63 9.07 8.13
CA GLY A 106 -7.41 7.79 8.76
C GLY A 106 -6.34 6.97 8.08
N MET A 107 -6.25 5.71 8.51
CA MET A 107 -5.31 4.74 7.96
C MET A 107 -6.02 3.44 7.66
N ILE A 108 -5.54 2.75 6.61
CA ILE A 108 -5.91 1.37 6.33
C ILE A 108 -4.66 0.55 6.53
N VAL A 109 -4.70 -0.31 7.55
CA VAL A 109 -3.55 -1.12 7.98
C VAL A 109 -4.00 -2.55 8.25
N PRO A 110 -3.06 -3.51 8.32
CA PRO A 110 -3.41 -4.86 8.73
C PRO A 110 -4.08 -4.88 10.11
N ARG A 111 -5.02 -5.80 10.29
CA ARG A 111 -5.77 -5.93 11.54
C ARG A 111 -4.86 -6.01 12.76
N GLN A 112 -3.75 -6.70 12.65
CA GLN A 112 -2.79 -6.89 13.73
C GLN A 112 -2.16 -5.58 14.20
N ASN A 113 -2.16 -4.55 13.36
CA ASN A 113 -1.62 -3.22 13.68
C ASN A 113 -2.68 -2.23 14.15
N ALA A 114 -3.96 -2.57 14.03
CA ALA A 114 -5.05 -1.62 14.27
C ALA A 114 -5.04 -1.10 15.70
N ARG A 115 -4.78 -1.96 16.67
CA ARG A 115 -4.77 -1.57 18.08
C ARG A 115 -3.67 -0.56 18.38
N GLU A 116 -2.48 -0.74 17.82
CA GLU A 116 -1.36 0.18 17.97
C GLU A 116 -1.65 1.53 17.33
N ALA A 117 -2.17 1.52 16.11
CA ALA A 117 -2.49 2.75 15.39
C ALA A 117 -3.67 3.50 16.02
N ALA A 118 -4.62 2.78 16.62
CA ALA A 118 -5.84 3.36 17.19
C ALA A 118 -5.60 4.24 18.42
N VAL A 119 -4.41 4.22 19.02
CA VAL A 119 -4.09 5.12 20.15
C VAL A 119 -3.91 6.57 19.69
N VAL A 120 -3.80 6.81 18.39
CA VAL A 120 -3.65 8.17 17.86
C VAL A 120 -5.03 8.82 17.73
N ASN A 121 -5.23 9.94 18.44
CA ASN A 121 -6.49 10.67 18.41
C ASN A 121 -6.72 11.34 17.05
N ASN A 122 -7.99 11.48 16.67
CA ASN A 122 -8.41 12.16 15.44
C ASN A 122 -7.95 11.45 14.15
N LEU A 123 -7.75 10.15 14.22
CA LEU A 123 -7.39 9.32 13.08
C LEU A 123 -8.31 8.10 13.03
N LYS A 124 -8.89 7.83 11.88
CA LYS A 124 -9.76 6.68 11.67
C LYS A 124 -9.00 5.45 11.17
#